data_63ec1eac38ffce8577a7c3c4cf8d1e65
#
_entry.id   63ec1eac38ffce8577a7c3c4cf8d1e65
#
_cell.length_a   1.000
_cell.length_b   1.000
_cell.length_c   1.000
_cell.angle_alpha   90.00
_cell.angle_beta   90.00
_cell.angle_gamma   90.00
#
_symmetry.space_group_name_H-M   'P 1'
#
loop_
_entity.id
_entity.type
_entity.pdbx_description
1 polymer ?
#
loop_
_entity_poly.entity_id
_entity_poly.type
_entity_poly.pdbx_seq_one_letter_code
_entity_poly.pdbx_strand_id
1 'polypeptide(L)'
;MTFTPIIAFSCIAATFAVGDYIALKTKGIISTFITAITAFILFGSVLKLFPGNMVDLSGLSSIIPTFGMTLILTNLGSTLELNELKKEWRTILVSLAGVAGIVVLSFTLGQLIFGREYALSAIAPIAGGIVATMISGDTANAAGRPDIAAYTASVMAIQILVGLPIASFCLRKSAAKYIAKGMHRANPLKSGKQLNLRLIPTTPKSLNNSTAHFARLAIAGALAQVLANLTGINATICYLAVGLLASATGLIEKNSLKLAGGDGVMLLATYAYCATSFLTMTFSQFAAILLPVIGMLLIGAVGIMALSMVMGMLFKWDPFLSAAGGLACMLGYPVTYAVAMGGVNGAAGDGSISETEVQNLTNQFL
;
A
#
# COMPACT_ATOMS: atom_id res chain seq x y z
N MET A 1 33.09 -15.55 -1.18
CA MET A 1 32.01 -16.39 -0.64
C MET A 1 31.11 -16.78 -1.77
N THR A 2 30.88 -18.06 -2.04
CA THR A 2 29.93 -18.50 -3.06
C THR A 2 28.52 -18.42 -2.48
N PHE A 3 27.67 -17.53 -3.00
CA PHE A 3 26.28 -17.45 -2.59
C PHE A 3 25.48 -18.59 -3.19
N THR A 4 25.00 -19.49 -2.34
CA THR A 4 24.00 -20.49 -2.72
C THR A 4 22.58 -19.87 -2.63
N PRO A 5 21.56 -20.42 -3.30
CA PRO A 5 20.18 -19.90 -3.24
C PRO A 5 19.67 -19.70 -1.80
N ILE A 6 19.94 -20.66 -0.91
CA ILE A 6 19.47 -20.56 0.48
C ILE A 6 20.21 -19.47 1.27
N ILE A 7 21.49 -19.26 1.02
CA ILE A 7 22.25 -18.17 1.66
C ILE A 7 21.71 -16.82 1.19
N ALA A 8 21.50 -16.66 -0.12
CA ALA A 8 20.91 -15.45 -0.68
C ALA A 8 19.52 -15.15 -0.09
N PHE A 9 18.65 -16.17 -0.04
CA PHE A 9 17.32 -16.06 0.59
C PHE A 9 17.44 -15.67 2.06
N SER A 10 18.29 -16.32 2.83
CA SER A 10 18.44 -16.05 4.27
C SER A 10 18.95 -14.64 4.55
N CYS A 11 19.90 -14.13 3.76
CA CYS A 11 20.39 -12.76 3.91
C CYS A 11 19.29 -11.71 3.58
N ILE A 12 18.50 -11.95 2.52
CA ILE A 12 17.38 -11.09 2.17
C ILE A 12 16.33 -11.11 3.29
N ALA A 13 15.91 -12.28 3.73
CA ALA A 13 14.94 -12.45 4.80
C ALA A 13 15.41 -11.77 6.10
N ALA A 14 16.68 -11.95 6.47
CA ALA A 14 17.27 -11.29 7.64
C ALA A 14 17.26 -9.75 7.50
N THR A 15 17.58 -9.24 6.31
CA THR A 15 17.55 -7.79 6.04
C THR A 15 16.16 -7.21 6.26
N PHE A 16 15.13 -7.86 5.75
CA PHE A 16 13.75 -7.42 5.95
C PHE A 16 13.28 -7.60 7.40
N ALA A 17 13.67 -8.69 8.08
CA ALA A 17 13.35 -8.91 9.49
C ALA A 17 13.96 -7.81 10.40
N VAL A 18 15.20 -7.42 10.12
CA VAL A 18 15.83 -6.27 10.81
C VAL A 18 15.08 -4.99 10.49
N GLY A 19 14.65 -4.80 9.25
CA GLY A 19 13.84 -3.67 8.83
C GLY A 19 12.50 -3.60 9.58
N ASP A 20 11.81 -4.72 9.72
CA ASP A 20 10.56 -4.83 10.50
C ASP A 20 10.78 -4.48 11.97
N TYR A 21 11.87 -4.97 12.57
CA TYR A 21 12.22 -4.64 13.94
C TYR A 21 12.47 -3.12 14.11
N ILE A 22 13.21 -2.50 13.19
CA ILE A 22 13.44 -1.05 13.20
C ILE A 22 12.13 -0.27 13.01
N ALA A 23 11.28 -0.71 12.08
CA ALA A 23 9.98 -0.10 11.85
C ALA A 23 9.10 -0.14 13.11
N LEU A 24 9.06 -1.27 13.82
CA LEU A 24 8.34 -1.40 15.08
C LEU A 24 8.92 -0.46 16.16
N LYS A 25 10.24 -0.41 16.32
CA LYS A 25 10.90 0.46 17.32
C LYS A 25 10.71 1.95 17.04
N THR A 26 10.67 2.33 15.78
CA THR A 26 10.46 3.73 15.35
C THR A 26 9.01 4.11 15.16
N LYS A 27 8.07 3.24 15.56
CA LYS A 27 6.62 3.45 15.38
C LYS A 27 6.25 3.74 13.91
N GLY A 28 6.92 3.08 12.97
CA GLY A 28 6.69 3.22 11.53
C GLY A 28 7.38 4.43 10.87
N ILE A 29 8.10 5.26 11.62
CA ILE A 29 8.83 6.41 11.05
C ILE A 29 9.85 5.92 10.02
N ILE A 30 10.68 4.93 10.39
CA ILE A 30 11.59 4.27 9.45
C ILE A 30 10.89 3.02 8.96
N SER A 31 10.52 2.99 7.67
CA SER A 31 9.87 1.82 7.10
C SER A 31 10.85 0.65 6.91
N THR A 32 10.35 -0.56 6.97
CA THR A 32 11.08 -1.80 6.63
C THR A 32 11.81 -1.65 5.31
N PHE A 33 11.16 -1.04 4.33
CA PHE A 33 11.70 -0.91 2.97
C PHE A 33 12.86 0.08 2.88
N ILE A 34 12.83 1.20 3.63
CA ILE A 34 13.98 2.12 3.74
C ILE A 34 15.19 1.41 4.29
N THR A 35 15.02 0.62 5.36
CA THR A 35 16.10 -0.16 5.97
C THR A 35 16.68 -1.15 4.96
N ALA A 36 15.82 -1.86 4.21
CA ALA A 36 16.26 -2.80 3.20
C ALA A 36 17.01 -2.14 2.04
N ILE A 37 16.52 -1.00 1.53
CA ILE A 37 17.23 -0.22 0.49
C ILE A 37 18.61 0.20 0.99
N THR A 38 18.69 0.76 2.21
CA THR A 38 19.96 1.18 2.79
C THR A 38 20.94 0.00 2.93
N ALA A 39 20.45 -1.15 3.39
CA ALA A 39 21.26 -2.36 3.50
C ALA A 39 21.70 -2.88 2.12
N PHE A 40 20.82 -2.87 1.11
CA PHE A 40 21.16 -3.33 -0.23
C PHE A 40 22.21 -2.43 -0.90
N ILE A 41 22.11 -1.11 -0.75
CA ILE A 41 23.12 -0.18 -1.24
C ILE A 41 24.43 -0.38 -0.47
N LEU A 42 24.38 -0.47 0.86
CA LEU A 42 25.57 -0.63 1.70
C LEU A 42 26.30 -1.94 1.40
N PHE A 43 25.61 -3.07 1.48
CA PHE A 43 26.22 -4.39 1.29
C PHE A 43 26.39 -4.77 -0.17
N GLY A 44 25.58 -4.24 -1.10
CA GLY A 44 25.71 -4.48 -2.54
C GLY A 44 26.79 -3.61 -3.18
N SER A 45 26.57 -2.30 -3.19
CA SER A 45 27.41 -1.37 -3.94
C SER A 45 28.65 -0.92 -3.18
N VAL A 46 28.55 -0.63 -1.87
CA VAL A 46 29.66 -0.04 -1.09
C VAL A 46 30.62 -1.14 -0.63
N LEU A 47 30.13 -2.12 0.13
CA LEU A 47 30.95 -3.18 0.71
C LEU A 47 31.15 -4.36 -0.26
N LYS A 48 30.37 -4.43 -1.33
CA LYS A 48 30.41 -5.52 -2.34
C LYS A 48 30.31 -6.91 -1.72
N LEU A 49 29.60 -7.04 -0.61
CA LEU A 49 29.36 -8.30 0.08
C LEU A 49 28.18 -9.07 -0.56
N PHE A 50 27.17 -8.36 -1.05
CA PHE A 50 26.04 -8.95 -1.74
C PHE A 50 26.26 -8.91 -3.25
N PRO A 51 26.08 -10.03 -3.97
CA PRO A 51 26.14 -10.02 -5.42
C PRO A 51 24.95 -9.26 -6.02
N GLY A 52 25.16 -8.56 -7.14
CA GLY A 52 24.11 -7.76 -7.78
C GLY A 52 22.87 -8.57 -8.24
N ASN A 53 23.02 -9.89 -8.44
CA ASN A 53 21.94 -10.82 -8.77
C ASN A 53 21.42 -11.61 -7.56
N MET A 54 21.61 -11.11 -6.33
CA MET A 54 21.28 -11.83 -5.12
C MET A 54 19.79 -12.20 -5.01
N VAL A 55 18.90 -11.31 -5.46
CA VAL A 55 17.45 -11.55 -5.45
C VAL A 55 17.09 -12.65 -6.43
N ASP A 56 17.76 -12.70 -7.61
CA ASP A 56 17.58 -13.76 -8.61
C ASP A 56 18.09 -15.10 -8.09
N LEU A 57 19.27 -15.10 -7.47
CA LEU A 57 19.83 -16.29 -6.86
C LEU A 57 18.93 -16.88 -5.75
N SER A 58 18.22 -16.03 -5.01
CA SER A 58 17.30 -16.47 -3.96
C SER A 58 16.00 -17.09 -4.50
N GLY A 59 15.69 -16.92 -5.78
CA GLY A 59 14.44 -17.31 -6.41
C GLY A 59 13.26 -16.39 -6.12
N LEU A 60 13.44 -15.35 -5.29
CA LEU A 60 12.35 -14.43 -4.94
C LEU A 60 11.92 -13.55 -6.12
N SER A 61 12.84 -13.18 -7.02
CA SER A 61 12.55 -12.34 -8.18
C SER A 61 11.56 -12.97 -9.15
N SER A 62 11.53 -14.32 -9.26
CA SER A 62 10.65 -15.02 -10.18
C SER A 62 9.22 -15.22 -9.66
N ILE A 63 9.01 -15.18 -8.33
CA ILE A 63 7.70 -15.42 -7.72
C ILE A 63 6.67 -14.39 -8.20
N ILE A 64 7.04 -13.12 -8.18
CA ILE A 64 6.10 -12.02 -8.47
C ILE A 64 5.63 -12.02 -9.91
N PRO A 65 6.50 -12.02 -10.95
CA PRO A 65 6.05 -12.01 -12.33
C PRO A 65 5.37 -13.32 -12.75
N THR A 66 5.72 -14.47 -12.11
CA THR A 66 5.17 -15.77 -12.51
C THR A 66 3.72 -15.96 -12.05
N PHE A 67 3.43 -15.76 -10.77
CA PHE A 67 2.10 -15.95 -10.20
C PHE A 67 1.77 -15.04 -9.02
N GLY A 68 2.79 -14.45 -8.38
CA GLY A 68 2.61 -13.67 -7.17
C GLY A 68 1.71 -12.45 -7.38
N MET A 69 1.88 -11.70 -8.47
CA MET A 69 1.03 -10.56 -8.82
C MET A 69 -0.44 -10.97 -8.94
N THR A 70 -0.71 -12.07 -9.63
CA THR A 70 -2.06 -12.62 -9.81
C THR A 70 -2.70 -12.97 -8.47
N LEU A 71 -1.97 -13.68 -7.60
CA LEU A 71 -2.49 -14.09 -6.29
C LEU A 71 -2.71 -12.90 -5.36
N ILE A 72 -1.77 -11.96 -5.31
CA ILE A 72 -1.86 -10.76 -4.46
C ILE A 72 -3.06 -9.90 -4.88
N LEU A 73 -3.22 -9.63 -6.17
CA LEU A 73 -4.30 -8.78 -6.69
C LEU A 73 -5.67 -9.45 -6.55
N THR A 74 -5.78 -10.74 -6.82
CA THR A 74 -7.03 -11.49 -6.63
C THR A 74 -7.39 -11.56 -5.15
N ASN A 75 -6.40 -11.75 -4.25
CA ASN A 75 -6.63 -11.69 -2.81
C ASN A 75 -7.05 -10.29 -2.36
N LEU A 76 -6.43 -9.24 -2.89
CA LEU A 76 -6.84 -7.85 -2.60
C LEU A 76 -8.28 -7.60 -3.03
N GLY A 77 -8.67 -8.07 -4.22
CA GLY A 77 -10.06 -8.03 -4.68
C GLY A 77 -11.02 -8.73 -3.70
N SER A 78 -10.60 -9.85 -3.11
CA SER A 78 -11.43 -10.60 -2.15
C SER A 78 -11.70 -9.86 -0.83
N THR A 79 -10.89 -8.89 -0.50
CA THR A 79 -11.06 -8.07 0.73
C THR A 79 -12.10 -6.97 0.56
N LEU A 80 -12.41 -6.60 -0.68
CA LEU A 80 -13.40 -5.56 -0.98
C LEU A 80 -14.82 -6.08 -0.74
N GLU A 81 -15.67 -5.23 -0.15
CA GLU A 81 -17.09 -5.53 0.09
C GLU A 81 -17.98 -4.58 -0.74
N LEU A 82 -18.80 -5.15 -1.62
CA LEU A 82 -19.72 -4.38 -2.46
C LEU A 82 -20.66 -3.48 -1.65
N ASN A 83 -21.09 -3.96 -0.47
CA ASN A 83 -21.98 -3.19 0.40
C ASN A 83 -21.27 -2.03 1.08
N GLU A 84 -20.02 -2.22 1.49
CA GLU A 84 -19.19 -1.15 2.05
C GLU A 84 -18.87 -0.11 0.98
N LEU A 85 -18.51 -0.55 -0.23
CA LEU A 85 -18.30 0.35 -1.37
C LEU A 85 -19.53 1.23 -1.66
N LYS A 86 -20.75 0.64 -1.61
CA LYS A 86 -21.99 1.40 -1.79
C LYS A 86 -22.28 2.35 -0.63
N LYS A 87 -21.96 1.97 0.59
CA LYS A 87 -22.20 2.79 1.79
C LYS A 87 -21.19 3.94 1.88
N GLU A 88 -19.93 3.65 1.57
CA GLU A 88 -18.81 4.59 1.69
C GLU A 88 -18.47 5.32 0.37
N TRP A 89 -19.44 5.43 -0.57
CA TRP A 89 -19.22 6.05 -1.87
C TRP A 89 -18.64 7.48 -1.79
N ARG A 90 -18.99 8.23 -0.73
CA ARG A 90 -18.45 9.59 -0.50
C ARG A 90 -16.97 9.55 -0.13
N THR A 91 -16.57 8.61 0.73
CA THR A 91 -15.17 8.37 1.10
C THR A 91 -14.36 7.99 -0.14
N ILE A 92 -14.93 7.12 -0.99
CA ILE A 92 -14.30 6.74 -2.26
C ILE A 92 -14.12 7.95 -3.16
N LEU A 93 -15.11 8.82 -3.30
CA LEU A 93 -15.00 10.03 -4.13
C LEU A 93 -13.97 11.03 -3.57
N VAL A 94 -13.87 11.17 -2.24
CA VAL A 94 -12.84 12.01 -1.59
C VAL A 94 -11.44 11.44 -1.89
N SER A 95 -11.25 10.12 -1.79
CA SER A 95 -9.98 9.46 -2.10
C SER A 95 -9.63 9.56 -3.59
N LEU A 96 -10.59 9.36 -4.48
CA LEU A 96 -10.40 9.55 -5.94
C LEU A 96 -10.05 11.00 -6.29
N ALA A 97 -10.67 11.97 -5.62
CA ALA A 97 -10.28 13.38 -5.77
C ALA A 97 -8.84 13.61 -5.33
N GLY A 98 -8.38 12.97 -4.24
CA GLY A 98 -6.98 12.98 -3.82
C GLY A 98 -6.04 12.43 -4.90
N VAL A 99 -6.38 11.28 -5.50
CA VAL A 99 -5.61 10.71 -6.62
C VAL A 99 -5.60 11.65 -7.82
N ALA A 100 -6.74 12.26 -8.16
CA ALA A 100 -6.78 13.28 -9.22
C ALA A 100 -5.87 14.47 -8.88
N GLY A 101 -5.77 14.86 -7.61
CA GLY A 101 -4.86 15.89 -7.13
C GLY A 101 -3.38 15.55 -7.36
N ILE A 102 -2.98 14.29 -7.12
CA ILE A 102 -1.62 13.82 -7.46
C ILE A 102 -1.39 13.99 -8.96
N VAL A 103 -2.31 13.51 -9.78
CA VAL A 103 -2.18 13.57 -11.24
C VAL A 103 -2.02 15.02 -11.71
N VAL A 104 -2.94 15.90 -11.31
CA VAL A 104 -2.94 17.31 -11.74
C VAL A 104 -1.64 18.00 -11.33
N LEU A 105 -1.22 17.89 -10.06
CA LEU A 105 0.00 18.57 -9.63
C LEU A 105 1.27 17.93 -10.18
N SER A 106 1.29 16.63 -10.42
CA SER A 106 2.43 15.96 -11.08
C SER A 106 2.57 16.42 -12.53
N PHE A 107 1.48 16.53 -13.29
CA PHE A 107 1.51 17.03 -14.68
C PHE A 107 1.80 18.53 -14.81
N THR A 108 1.57 19.30 -13.76
CA THR A 108 1.82 20.76 -13.76
C THR A 108 3.15 21.06 -13.06
N LEU A 109 3.14 21.19 -11.74
CA LEU A 109 4.32 21.56 -10.96
C LEU A 109 5.42 20.49 -10.99
N GLY A 110 5.05 19.22 -10.86
CA GLY A 110 6.02 18.12 -10.84
C GLY A 110 6.82 18.03 -12.14
N GLN A 111 6.13 18.09 -13.27
CA GLN A 111 6.77 18.05 -14.59
C GLN A 111 7.64 19.29 -14.85
N LEU A 112 7.22 20.48 -14.39
CA LEU A 112 7.97 21.70 -14.55
C LEU A 112 9.28 21.71 -13.74
N ILE A 113 9.26 21.14 -12.53
CA ILE A 113 10.40 21.18 -11.60
C ILE A 113 11.36 20.01 -11.80
N PHE A 114 10.84 18.78 -11.92
CA PHE A 114 11.63 17.55 -11.93
C PHE A 114 11.67 16.84 -13.31
N GLY A 115 10.95 17.36 -14.28
CA GLY A 115 10.82 16.75 -15.60
C GLY A 115 9.72 15.67 -15.65
N ARG A 116 9.34 15.34 -16.89
CA ARG A 116 8.18 14.48 -17.19
C ARG A 116 8.33 13.06 -16.65
N GLU A 117 9.52 12.48 -16.75
CA GLU A 117 9.75 11.08 -16.36
C GLU A 117 9.55 10.86 -14.86
N TYR A 118 10.20 11.67 -14.01
CA TYR A 118 10.05 11.59 -12.57
C TYR A 118 8.62 11.93 -12.12
N ALA A 119 8.02 12.95 -12.75
CA ALA A 119 6.66 13.36 -12.39
C ALA A 119 5.63 12.25 -12.64
N LEU A 120 5.67 11.61 -13.82
CA LEU A 120 4.72 10.55 -14.18
C LEU A 120 4.97 9.27 -13.38
N SER A 121 6.25 8.90 -13.21
CA SER A 121 6.61 7.67 -12.50
C SER A 121 6.31 7.72 -11.00
N ALA A 122 6.19 8.91 -10.40
CA ALA A 122 5.82 9.07 -8.99
C ALA A 122 4.32 8.85 -8.72
N ILE A 123 3.44 9.09 -9.72
CA ILE A 123 1.99 9.06 -9.52
C ILE A 123 1.51 7.72 -8.97
N ALA A 124 1.93 6.63 -9.60
CA ALA A 124 1.47 5.29 -9.25
C ALA A 124 1.91 4.85 -7.84
N PRO A 125 3.20 4.94 -7.44
CA PRO A 125 3.63 4.63 -6.09
C PRO A 125 2.92 5.44 -5.01
N ILE A 126 2.75 6.76 -5.23
CA ILE A 126 2.09 7.65 -4.27
C ILE A 126 0.62 7.27 -4.08
N ALA A 127 -0.09 6.93 -5.18
CA ALA A 127 -1.51 6.64 -5.16
C ALA A 127 -1.86 5.20 -4.74
N GLY A 128 -1.01 4.22 -5.05
CA GLY A 128 -1.35 2.80 -4.96
C GLY A 128 -0.34 1.93 -4.20
N GLY A 129 0.65 2.50 -3.56
CA GLY A 129 1.63 1.80 -2.72
C GLY A 129 2.38 0.67 -3.45
N ILE A 130 2.58 -0.46 -2.77
CA ILE A 130 3.45 -1.57 -3.21
C ILE A 130 3.04 -2.11 -4.59
N VAL A 131 1.76 -2.39 -4.80
CA VAL A 131 1.27 -3.01 -6.05
C VAL A 131 1.49 -2.07 -7.25
N ALA A 132 1.16 -0.80 -7.09
CA ALA A 132 1.37 0.19 -8.13
C ALA A 132 2.86 0.42 -8.42
N THR A 133 3.70 0.34 -7.39
CA THR A 133 5.15 0.42 -7.52
C THR A 133 5.71 -0.75 -8.32
N MET A 134 5.23 -1.97 -8.08
CA MET A 134 5.64 -3.15 -8.88
C MET A 134 5.30 -2.96 -10.36
N ILE A 135 4.05 -2.59 -10.65
CA ILE A 135 3.58 -2.39 -12.04
C ILE A 135 4.40 -1.29 -12.74
N SER A 136 4.65 -0.17 -12.06
CA SER A 136 5.49 0.91 -12.59
C SER A 136 6.94 0.49 -12.78
N GLY A 137 7.49 -0.25 -11.82
CA GLY A 137 8.85 -0.79 -11.88
C GLY A 137 9.02 -1.76 -13.04
N ASP A 138 8.08 -2.69 -13.23
CA ASP A 138 8.08 -3.63 -14.35
C ASP A 138 8.01 -2.91 -15.71
N THR A 139 7.13 -1.92 -15.80
CA THR A 139 7.00 -1.10 -17.03
C THR A 139 8.30 -0.36 -17.32
N ALA A 140 8.94 0.21 -16.31
CA ALA A 140 10.21 0.91 -16.46
C ALA A 140 11.34 -0.06 -16.87
N ASN A 141 11.43 -1.22 -16.24
CA ASN A 141 12.42 -2.25 -16.58
C ASN A 141 12.23 -2.79 -18.00
N ALA A 142 10.98 -3.04 -18.43
CA ALA A 142 10.66 -3.45 -19.79
C ALA A 142 11.03 -2.38 -20.84
N ALA A 143 10.99 -1.10 -20.45
CA ALA A 143 11.45 0.02 -21.27
C ALA A 143 12.98 0.24 -21.21
N GLY A 144 13.73 -0.62 -20.52
CA GLY A 144 15.18 -0.48 -20.35
C GLY A 144 15.62 0.64 -19.41
N ARG A 145 14.74 1.05 -18.47
CA ARG A 145 14.95 2.16 -17.52
C ARG A 145 14.96 1.68 -16.05
N PRO A 146 15.98 0.90 -15.64
CA PRO A 146 16.10 0.45 -14.25
C PRO A 146 16.29 1.61 -13.26
N ASP A 147 16.79 2.75 -13.71
CA ASP A 147 16.88 3.99 -12.94
C ASP A 147 15.50 4.50 -12.50
N ILE A 148 14.52 4.47 -13.40
CA ILE A 148 13.12 4.84 -13.09
C ILE A 148 12.46 3.77 -12.22
N ALA A 149 12.74 2.49 -12.40
CA ALA A 149 12.27 1.44 -11.51
C ALA A 149 12.77 1.64 -10.06
N ALA A 150 14.05 1.97 -9.89
CA ALA A 150 14.61 2.30 -8.59
C ALA A 150 14.01 3.59 -8.00
N TYR A 151 13.73 4.59 -8.84
CA TYR A 151 13.05 5.80 -8.42
C TYR A 151 11.64 5.51 -7.88
N THR A 152 10.82 4.74 -8.60
CA THR A 152 9.47 4.37 -8.14
C THR A 152 9.49 3.62 -6.80
N ALA A 153 10.44 2.70 -6.64
CA ALA A 153 10.66 1.97 -5.40
C ALA A 153 11.10 2.90 -4.26
N SER A 154 11.94 3.92 -4.55
CA SER A 154 12.35 4.94 -3.57
C SER A 154 11.17 5.82 -3.13
N VAL A 155 10.28 6.21 -4.06
CA VAL A 155 9.05 6.94 -3.74
C VAL A 155 8.21 6.15 -2.73
N MET A 156 7.97 4.86 -3.01
CA MET A 156 7.23 3.98 -2.11
C MET A 156 7.90 3.86 -0.73
N ALA A 157 9.23 3.73 -0.69
CA ALA A 157 9.97 3.57 0.55
C ALA A 157 9.86 4.80 1.47
N ILE A 158 9.94 5.99 0.89
CA ILE A 158 10.05 7.27 1.60
C ILE A 158 8.69 7.90 1.87
N GLN A 159 7.63 7.51 1.14
CA GLN A 159 6.30 8.15 1.22
C GLN A 159 5.73 8.21 2.64
N ILE A 160 6.01 7.22 3.49
CA ILE A 160 5.55 7.20 4.89
C ILE A 160 6.17 8.34 5.68
N LEU A 161 7.44 8.67 5.45
CA LEU A 161 8.14 9.78 6.13
C LEU A 161 7.48 11.13 5.85
N VAL A 162 6.94 11.32 4.64
CA VAL A 162 6.26 12.55 4.25
C VAL A 162 4.77 12.49 4.62
N GLY A 163 4.11 11.38 4.32
CA GLY A 163 2.66 11.23 4.50
C GLY A 163 2.24 11.19 5.97
N LEU A 164 3.02 10.50 6.83
CA LEU A 164 2.65 10.28 8.24
C LEU A 164 2.55 11.59 9.05
N PRO A 165 3.54 12.51 9.02
CA PRO A 165 3.43 13.78 9.75
C PRO A 165 2.24 14.63 9.27
N ILE A 166 2.02 14.69 7.96
CA ILE A 166 0.97 15.51 7.36
C ILE A 166 -0.42 14.93 7.72
N ALA A 167 -0.60 13.61 7.59
CA ALA A 167 -1.85 12.96 7.95
C ALA A 167 -2.15 13.07 9.46
N SER A 168 -1.13 12.87 10.32
CA SER A 168 -1.25 13.03 11.76
C SER A 168 -1.68 14.45 12.15
N PHE A 169 -1.11 15.46 11.50
CA PHE A 169 -1.49 16.87 11.72
C PHE A 169 -2.96 17.10 11.33
N CYS A 170 -3.38 16.62 10.16
CA CYS A 170 -4.75 16.75 9.68
C CYS A 170 -5.74 16.05 10.62
N LEU A 171 -5.46 14.82 11.02
CA LEU A 171 -6.30 14.05 11.94
C LEU A 171 -6.39 14.70 13.31
N ARG A 172 -5.27 15.17 13.87
CA ARG A 172 -5.26 15.87 15.16
C ARG A 172 -6.13 17.12 15.12
N LYS A 173 -6.05 17.93 14.05
CA LYS A 173 -6.90 19.11 13.87
C LYS A 173 -8.38 18.76 13.77
N SER A 174 -8.72 17.73 13.00
CA SER A 174 -10.09 17.26 12.88
C SER A 174 -10.61 16.71 14.21
N ALA A 175 -9.85 15.82 14.87
CA ALA A 175 -10.22 15.24 16.16
C ALA A 175 -10.49 16.30 17.24
N ALA A 176 -9.63 17.31 17.36
CA ALA A 176 -9.82 18.43 18.28
C ALA A 176 -11.16 19.14 18.04
N LYS A 177 -11.54 19.33 16.77
CA LYS A 177 -12.80 19.95 16.37
C LYS A 177 -14.03 19.10 16.72
N TYR A 178 -13.92 17.75 16.55
CA TYR A 178 -14.98 16.80 16.89
C TYR A 178 -15.17 16.71 18.41
N ILE A 179 -14.07 16.69 19.17
CA ILE A 179 -14.09 16.70 20.63
C ILE A 179 -14.75 17.99 21.15
N ALA A 180 -14.34 19.17 20.64
CA ALA A 180 -14.91 20.45 21.03
C ALA A 180 -16.42 20.57 20.75
N LYS A 181 -16.92 19.87 19.71
CA LYS A 181 -18.34 19.80 19.38
C LYS A 181 -19.12 18.72 20.14
N GLY A 182 -18.45 17.94 21.01
CA GLY A 182 -19.08 16.84 21.76
C GLY A 182 -19.47 15.63 20.90
N MET A 183 -18.99 15.55 19.65
CA MET A 183 -19.37 14.49 18.70
C MET A 183 -18.71 13.13 19.03
N HIS A 184 -17.71 13.09 19.92
CA HIS A 184 -17.07 11.88 20.44
C HIS A 184 -18.04 10.99 21.24
N ARG A 185 -19.17 11.54 21.70
CA ARG A 185 -20.24 10.84 22.46
C ARG A 185 -21.27 10.15 21.55
N ALA A 186 -21.18 10.31 20.25
CA ALA A 186 -22.09 9.66 19.32
C ALA A 186 -21.88 8.14 19.32
N ASN A 187 -22.98 7.37 19.34
CA ASN A 187 -22.92 5.90 19.28
C ASN A 187 -22.27 5.46 17.97
N PRO A 188 -21.42 4.42 17.99
CA PRO A 188 -20.83 3.87 16.78
C PRO A 188 -21.92 3.49 15.78
N LEU A 189 -21.71 3.83 14.52
CA LEU A 189 -22.60 3.46 13.43
C LEU A 189 -22.81 1.95 13.44
N LYS A 190 -24.08 1.53 13.62
CA LYS A 190 -24.44 0.10 13.59
C LYS A 190 -24.01 -0.47 12.22
N SER A 191 -23.17 -1.49 12.27
CA SER A 191 -22.82 -2.28 11.09
C SER A 191 -24.11 -2.74 10.39
N GLY A 192 -24.29 -2.33 9.13
CA GLY A 192 -25.46 -2.69 8.35
C GLY A 192 -25.49 -4.21 8.10
N LYS A 193 -26.70 -4.77 7.89
CA LYS A 193 -26.87 -6.18 7.49
C LYS A 193 -26.05 -6.48 6.25
N GLN A 194 -25.13 -7.43 6.36
CA GLN A 194 -24.37 -7.94 5.20
C GLN A 194 -25.32 -8.59 4.21
N LEU A 195 -25.31 -8.13 2.98
CA LEU A 195 -25.93 -8.86 1.87
C LEU A 195 -25.06 -10.09 1.57
N ASN A 196 -25.44 -11.23 2.08
CA ASN A 196 -24.81 -12.50 1.73
C ASN A 196 -25.33 -12.97 0.37
N LEU A 197 -24.58 -12.67 -0.69
CA LEU A 197 -24.78 -13.24 -2.03
C LEU A 197 -24.10 -14.62 -2.18
N ARG A 198 -23.85 -15.32 -1.07
CA ARG A 198 -23.18 -16.62 -1.09
C ARG A 198 -24.01 -17.62 -1.92
N LEU A 199 -23.51 -17.92 -3.13
CA LEU A 199 -24.03 -18.98 -3.99
C LEU A 199 -23.43 -20.35 -3.63
N ILE A 200 -22.20 -20.34 -3.08
CA ILE A 200 -21.46 -21.54 -2.71
C ILE A 200 -21.55 -21.73 -1.20
N PRO A 201 -21.98 -22.91 -0.70
CA PRO A 201 -22.04 -23.20 0.72
C PRO A 201 -20.65 -23.02 1.40
N THR A 202 -20.67 -22.75 2.70
CA THR A 202 -19.44 -22.70 3.49
C THR A 202 -18.66 -24.00 3.34
N THR A 203 -17.36 -23.90 3.12
CA THR A 203 -16.47 -25.06 2.99
C THR A 203 -16.61 -25.96 4.21
N PRO A 204 -16.83 -27.28 4.03
CA PRO A 204 -16.77 -28.22 5.14
C PRO A 204 -15.45 -28.10 5.89
N LYS A 205 -15.47 -28.22 7.23
CA LYS A 205 -14.28 -28.09 8.06
C LYS A 205 -13.13 -29.01 7.63
N SER A 206 -13.44 -30.17 7.06
CA SER A 206 -12.49 -31.16 6.54
C SER A 206 -11.72 -30.68 5.30
N LEU A 207 -12.28 -29.75 4.52
CA LEU A 207 -11.69 -29.16 3.31
C LEU A 207 -11.19 -27.74 3.53
N ASN A 208 -11.27 -27.21 4.75
CA ASN A 208 -10.84 -25.86 5.12
C ASN A 208 -9.38 -25.88 5.60
N ASN A 209 -8.48 -26.16 4.68
CA ASN A 209 -7.04 -26.20 4.94
C ASN A 209 -6.28 -25.21 4.05
N SER A 210 -5.02 -24.94 4.39
CA SER A 210 -4.16 -23.97 3.68
C SER A 210 -4.08 -24.24 2.18
N THR A 211 -3.94 -25.50 1.78
CA THR A 211 -3.85 -25.91 0.37
C THR A 211 -5.14 -25.61 -0.39
N ALA A 212 -6.30 -25.84 0.24
CA ALA A 212 -7.61 -25.55 -0.39
C ALA A 212 -7.81 -24.03 -0.59
N HIS A 213 -7.41 -23.20 0.38
CA HIS A 213 -7.45 -21.75 0.23
C HIS A 213 -6.54 -21.28 -0.89
N PHE A 214 -5.32 -21.83 -0.95
CA PHE A 214 -4.37 -21.50 -2.01
C PHE A 214 -4.88 -21.90 -3.39
N ALA A 215 -5.41 -23.12 -3.53
CA ALA A 215 -5.96 -23.63 -4.78
C ALA A 215 -7.14 -22.81 -5.30
N ARG A 216 -8.08 -22.44 -4.42
CA ARG A 216 -9.22 -21.59 -4.79
C ARG A 216 -8.78 -20.20 -5.24
N LEU A 217 -7.82 -19.60 -4.53
CA LEU A 217 -7.28 -18.31 -4.91
C LEU A 217 -6.56 -18.39 -6.27
N ALA A 218 -5.78 -19.44 -6.51
CA ALA A 218 -5.10 -19.69 -7.78
C ALA A 218 -6.10 -19.91 -8.94
N ILE A 219 -7.16 -20.69 -8.71
CA ILE A 219 -8.23 -20.89 -9.71
C ILE A 219 -8.92 -19.55 -10.04
N ALA A 220 -9.27 -18.76 -9.03
CA ALA A 220 -9.87 -17.44 -9.25
C ALA A 220 -8.92 -16.52 -10.04
N GLY A 221 -7.62 -16.53 -9.72
CA GLY A 221 -6.60 -15.78 -10.46
C GLY A 221 -6.46 -16.26 -11.92
N ALA A 222 -6.46 -17.58 -12.14
CA ALA A 222 -6.42 -18.15 -13.48
C ALA A 222 -7.65 -17.75 -14.32
N LEU A 223 -8.85 -17.79 -13.73
CA LEU A 223 -10.07 -17.32 -14.39
C LEU A 223 -9.99 -15.84 -14.75
N ALA A 224 -9.43 -15.01 -13.87
CA ALA A 224 -9.21 -13.59 -14.14
C ALA A 224 -8.22 -13.37 -15.29
N GLN A 225 -7.16 -14.17 -15.37
CA GLN A 225 -6.19 -14.12 -16.48
C GLN A 225 -6.85 -14.52 -17.81
N VAL A 226 -7.64 -15.58 -17.82
CA VAL A 226 -8.42 -15.98 -19.02
C VAL A 226 -9.36 -14.86 -19.44
N LEU A 227 -10.06 -14.24 -18.49
CA LEU A 227 -10.96 -13.12 -18.76
C LEU A 227 -10.21 -11.94 -19.38
N ALA A 228 -9.05 -11.59 -18.83
CA ALA A 228 -8.19 -10.51 -19.37
C ALA A 228 -7.78 -10.80 -20.82
N ASN A 229 -7.35 -12.03 -21.09
CA ASN A 229 -6.94 -12.46 -22.43
C ASN A 229 -8.09 -12.43 -23.45
N LEU A 230 -9.31 -12.80 -23.02
CA LEU A 230 -10.47 -12.82 -23.90
C LEU A 230 -11.06 -11.43 -24.17
N THR A 231 -11.02 -10.54 -23.17
CA THR A 231 -11.66 -9.22 -23.25
C THR A 231 -10.71 -8.11 -23.70
N GLY A 232 -9.41 -8.33 -23.60
CA GLY A 232 -8.39 -7.29 -23.80
C GLY A 232 -8.34 -6.24 -22.68
N ILE A 233 -9.12 -6.44 -21.58
CA ILE A 233 -9.08 -5.56 -20.41
C ILE A 233 -7.76 -5.80 -19.66
N ASN A 234 -7.22 -4.74 -19.07
CA ASN A 234 -5.99 -4.86 -18.27
C ASN A 234 -6.13 -5.94 -17.19
N ALA A 235 -5.16 -6.85 -17.12
CA ALA A 235 -5.18 -8.01 -16.24
C ALA A 235 -5.34 -7.64 -14.75
N THR A 236 -4.74 -6.52 -14.32
CA THR A 236 -4.86 -6.02 -12.94
C THR A 236 -6.33 -5.76 -12.55
N ILE A 237 -7.09 -5.14 -13.46
CA ILE A 237 -8.52 -4.88 -13.26
C ILE A 237 -9.30 -6.20 -13.18
N CYS A 238 -8.99 -7.15 -14.05
CA CYS A 238 -9.62 -8.47 -14.04
C CYS A 238 -9.34 -9.24 -12.74
N TYR A 239 -8.10 -9.20 -12.22
CA TYR A 239 -7.75 -9.85 -10.95
C TYR A 239 -8.55 -9.27 -9.78
N LEU A 240 -8.65 -7.94 -9.67
CA LEU A 240 -9.43 -7.28 -8.63
C LEU A 240 -10.93 -7.59 -8.75
N ALA A 241 -11.48 -7.49 -9.96
CA ALA A 241 -12.91 -7.73 -10.22
C ALA A 241 -13.30 -9.18 -9.94
N VAL A 242 -12.51 -10.14 -10.45
CA VAL A 242 -12.78 -11.57 -10.20
C VAL A 242 -12.56 -11.92 -8.74
N GLY A 243 -11.55 -11.36 -8.07
CA GLY A 243 -11.33 -11.52 -6.62
C GLY A 243 -12.54 -11.06 -5.80
N LEU A 244 -13.09 -9.88 -6.10
CA LEU A 244 -14.30 -9.34 -5.49
C LEU A 244 -15.52 -10.26 -5.73
N LEU A 245 -15.76 -10.67 -6.98
CA LEU A 245 -16.90 -11.55 -7.34
C LEU A 245 -16.75 -12.94 -6.73
N ALA A 246 -15.55 -13.52 -6.75
CA ALA A 246 -15.27 -14.83 -6.17
C ALA A 246 -15.47 -14.83 -4.65
N SER A 247 -15.12 -13.74 -3.96
CA SER A 247 -15.40 -13.57 -2.54
C SER A 247 -16.90 -13.38 -2.28
N ALA A 248 -17.58 -12.56 -3.06
CA ALA A 248 -19.01 -12.31 -2.92
C ALA A 248 -19.86 -13.60 -3.14
N THR A 249 -19.45 -14.46 -4.08
CA THR A 249 -20.11 -15.74 -4.36
C THR A 249 -19.73 -16.85 -3.38
N GLY A 250 -18.69 -16.67 -2.57
CA GLY A 250 -18.18 -17.67 -1.63
C GLY A 250 -17.18 -18.67 -2.23
N LEU A 251 -16.71 -18.46 -3.46
CA LEU A 251 -15.69 -19.30 -4.09
C LEU A 251 -14.35 -19.18 -3.33
N ILE A 252 -13.97 -17.97 -2.93
CA ILE A 252 -12.81 -17.70 -2.10
C ILE A 252 -13.24 -17.03 -0.80
N GLU A 253 -12.50 -17.28 0.27
CA GLU A 253 -12.70 -16.57 1.54
C GLU A 253 -11.92 -15.24 1.52
N LYS A 254 -12.35 -14.26 2.33
CA LYS A 254 -11.60 -13.02 2.50
C LYS A 254 -10.21 -13.31 3.06
N ASN A 255 -9.22 -12.61 2.56
CA ASN A 255 -7.82 -12.84 2.94
C ASN A 255 -7.35 -14.29 2.74
N SER A 256 -7.80 -14.95 1.67
CA SER A 256 -7.45 -16.35 1.36
C SER A 256 -5.95 -16.59 1.34
N LEU A 257 -5.14 -15.62 0.93
CA LEU A 257 -3.68 -15.71 0.94
C LEU A 257 -3.12 -15.86 2.37
N LYS A 258 -3.68 -15.14 3.34
CA LYS A 258 -3.34 -15.28 4.76
C LYS A 258 -3.81 -16.61 5.35
N LEU A 259 -5.04 -17.04 5.00
CA LEU A 259 -5.57 -18.34 5.42
C LEU A 259 -4.76 -19.51 4.83
N ALA A 260 -4.19 -19.30 3.65
CA ALA A 260 -3.25 -20.23 3.02
C ALA A 260 -1.85 -20.21 3.64
N GLY A 261 -1.53 -19.24 4.52
CA GLY A 261 -0.19 -19.07 5.10
C GLY A 261 0.84 -18.53 4.11
N GLY A 262 0.42 -18.00 2.96
CA GLY A 262 1.30 -17.54 1.89
C GLY A 262 1.65 -16.05 1.95
N ASP A 263 0.98 -15.26 2.77
CA ASP A 263 1.09 -13.81 2.83
C ASP A 263 2.50 -13.33 3.18
N GLY A 264 3.17 -13.95 4.15
CA GLY A 264 4.53 -13.57 4.54
C GLY A 264 5.57 -13.79 3.43
N VAL A 265 5.50 -14.92 2.73
CA VAL A 265 6.41 -15.21 1.61
C VAL A 265 6.13 -14.28 0.43
N MET A 266 4.87 -14.02 0.11
CA MET A 266 4.49 -13.10 -0.96
C MET A 266 4.92 -11.66 -0.65
N LEU A 267 4.79 -11.22 0.60
CA LEU A 267 5.25 -9.89 1.03
C LEU A 267 6.77 -9.77 0.92
N LEU A 268 7.51 -10.78 1.40
CA LEU A 268 8.97 -10.83 1.29
C LEU A 268 9.43 -10.80 -0.18
N ALA A 269 8.80 -11.62 -1.04
CA ALA A 269 9.10 -11.66 -2.46
C ALA A 269 8.82 -10.31 -3.14
N THR A 270 7.70 -9.67 -2.79
CA THR A 270 7.33 -8.35 -3.30
C THR A 270 8.35 -7.29 -2.93
N TYR A 271 8.74 -7.23 -1.66
CA TYR A 271 9.74 -6.28 -1.20
C TYR A 271 11.10 -6.53 -1.85
N ALA A 272 11.56 -7.78 -1.91
CA ALA A 272 12.81 -8.16 -2.54
C ALA A 272 12.81 -7.78 -4.03
N TYR A 273 11.71 -8.05 -4.72
CA TYR A 273 11.52 -7.70 -6.12
C TYR A 273 11.63 -6.20 -6.37
N CYS A 274 10.90 -5.37 -5.60
CA CYS A 274 10.97 -3.91 -5.68
C CYS A 274 12.36 -3.36 -5.32
N ALA A 275 13.09 -4.04 -4.43
CA ALA A 275 14.40 -3.60 -3.96
C ALA A 275 15.57 -4.06 -4.85
N THR A 276 15.33 -4.91 -5.86
CA THR A 276 16.38 -5.52 -6.70
C THR A 276 17.34 -4.46 -7.29
N SER A 277 16.80 -3.36 -7.81
CA SER A 277 17.58 -2.30 -8.46
C SER A 277 18.60 -1.62 -7.52
N PHE A 278 18.39 -1.69 -6.20
CA PHE A 278 19.30 -1.05 -5.23
C PHE A 278 20.56 -1.85 -4.94
N LEU A 279 20.62 -3.13 -5.30
CA LEU A 279 21.84 -3.94 -5.16
C LEU A 279 22.99 -3.45 -6.04
N THR A 280 22.68 -2.88 -7.20
CA THR A 280 23.67 -2.38 -8.17
C THR A 280 23.75 -0.85 -8.21
N MET A 281 22.83 -0.15 -7.54
CA MET A 281 22.77 1.31 -7.51
C MET A 281 23.88 1.88 -6.62
N THR A 282 24.66 2.83 -7.15
CA THR A 282 25.66 3.54 -6.37
C THR A 282 25.01 4.56 -5.42
N PHE A 283 25.73 4.89 -4.32
CA PHE A 283 25.25 5.91 -3.38
C PHE A 283 25.02 7.28 -4.04
N SER A 284 25.86 7.66 -5.01
CA SER A 284 25.70 8.92 -5.76
C SER A 284 24.44 8.92 -6.61
N GLN A 285 24.12 7.80 -7.27
CA GLN A 285 22.86 7.64 -8.03
C GLN A 285 21.65 7.73 -7.11
N PHE A 286 21.70 7.06 -5.95
CA PHE A 286 20.61 7.13 -4.96
C PHE A 286 20.44 8.57 -4.45
N ALA A 287 21.52 9.27 -4.11
CA ALA A 287 21.47 10.66 -3.67
C ALA A 287 20.88 11.60 -4.75
N ALA A 288 21.19 11.35 -6.01
CA ALA A 288 20.66 12.15 -7.13
C ALA A 288 19.14 12.03 -7.30
N ILE A 289 18.54 10.84 -7.04
CA ILE A 289 17.09 10.66 -7.14
C ILE A 289 16.35 11.10 -5.88
N LEU A 290 17.04 11.32 -4.76
CA LEU A 290 16.40 11.63 -3.48
C LEU A 290 15.66 12.97 -3.51
N LEU A 291 16.23 13.98 -4.17
CA LEU A 291 15.57 15.29 -4.32
C LEU A 291 14.29 15.21 -5.15
N PRO A 292 14.25 14.59 -6.34
CA PRO A 292 13.02 14.32 -7.06
C PRO A 292 12.01 13.50 -6.25
N VAL A 293 12.44 12.49 -5.49
CA VAL A 293 11.56 11.66 -4.66
C VAL A 293 10.85 12.50 -3.60
N ILE A 294 11.60 13.23 -2.78
CA ILE A 294 11.02 14.08 -1.71
C ILE A 294 10.15 15.19 -2.31
N GLY A 295 10.62 15.84 -3.37
CA GLY A 295 9.88 16.89 -4.04
C GLY A 295 8.55 16.41 -4.60
N MET A 296 8.53 15.26 -5.29
CA MET A 296 7.31 14.69 -5.83
C MET A 296 6.36 14.18 -4.74
N LEU A 297 6.88 13.65 -3.63
CA LEU A 297 6.07 13.28 -2.47
C LEU A 297 5.37 14.50 -1.83
N LEU A 298 6.08 15.61 -1.70
CA LEU A 298 5.49 16.87 -1.19
C LEU A 298 4.44 17.41 -2.16
N ILE A 299 4.74 17.46 -3.46
CA ILE A 299 3.79 17.89 -4.50
C ILE A 299 2.56 16.98 -4.49
N GLY A 300 2.75 15.66 -4.42
CA GLY A 300 1.68 14.68 -4.34
C GLY A 300 0.82 14.87 -3.09
N ALA A 301 1.43 15.05 -1.92
CA ALA A 301 0.72 15.28 -0.66
C ALA A 301 -0.13 16.57 -0.71
N VAL A 302 0.42 17.67 -1.26
CA VAL A 302 -0.33 18.93 -1.46
C VAL A 302 -1.50 18.71 -2.43
N GLY A 303 -1.28 17.96 -3.52
CA GLY A 303 -2.34 17.64 -4.49
C GLY A 303 -3.47 16.83 -3.86
N ILE A 304 -3.12 15.78 -3.10
CA ILE A 304 -4.08 14.97 -2.35
C ILE A 304 -4.89 15.86 -1.42
N MET A 305 -4.22 16.62 -0.57
CA MET A 305 -4.87 17.48 0.42
C MET A 305 -5.82 18.47 -0.25
N ALA A 306 -5.35 19.19 -1.27
CA ALA A 306 -6.14 20.23 -1.93
C ALA A 306 -7.45 19.69 -2.50
N LEU A 307 -7.40 18.64 -3.34
CA LEU A 307 -8.61 18.13 -3.99
C LEU A 307 -9.48 17.29 -3.05
N SER A 308 -8.89 16.55 -2.10
CA SER A 308 -9.68 15.85 -1.07
C SER A 308 -10.42 16.82 -0.16
N MET A 309 -9.80 17.94 0.24
CA MET A 309 -10.46 19.00 1.01
C MET A 309 -11.62 19.62 0.24
N VAL A 310 -11.41 19.96 -1.04
CA VAL A 310 -12.46 20.53 -1.90
C VAL A 310 -13.65 19.56 -2.00
N MET A 311 -13.38 18.28 -2.31
CA MET A 311 -14.43 17.28 -2.40
C MET A 311 -15.15 17.06 -1.06
N GLY A 312 -14.41 17.03 0.05
CA GLY A 312 -14.99 16.91 1.39
C GLY A 312 -15.89 18.11 1.75
N MET A 313 -15.50 19.33 1.38
CA MET A 313 -16.35 20.52 1.58
C MET A 313 -17.67 20.43 0.79
N LEU A 314 -17.66 19.85 -0.42
CA LEU A 314 -18.88 19.60 -1.20
C LEU A 314 -19.83 18.63 -0.46
N PHE A 315 -19.30 17.68 0.29
CA PHE A 315 -20.08 16.76 1.13
C PHE A 315 -20.36 17.29 2.54
N LYS A 316 -19.97 18.55 2.84
CA LYS A 316 -20.09 19.18 4.16
C LYS A 316 -19.29 18.43 5.25
N TRP A 317 -18.22 17.77 4.89
CA TRP A 317 -17.29 17.12 5.79
C TRP A 317 -16.23 18.09 6.31
N ASP A 318 -15.59 17.71 7.41
CA ASP A 318 -14.43 18.48 7.87
C ASP A 318 -13.29 18.38 6.84
N PRO A 319 -12.73 19.53 6.40
CA PRO A 319 -11.70 19.54 5.36
C PRO A 319 -10.44 18.78 5.77
N PHE A 320 -10.06 18.85 7.05
CA PHE A 320 -8.87 18.14 7.54
C PHE A 320 -9.08 16.63 7.63
N LEU A 321 -10.31 16.17 7.97
CA LEU A 321 -10.66 14.76 7.91
C LEU A 321 -10.58 14.24 6.46
N SER A 322 -11.14 15.01 5.53
CA SER A 322 -11.12 14.66 4.11
C SER A 322 -9.69 14.61 3.55
N ALA A 323 -8.82 15.55 3.96
CA ALA A 323 -7.40 15.52 3.60
C ALA A 323 -6.70 14.27 4.16
N ALA A 324 -6.96 13.92 5.41
CA ALA A 324 -6.39 12.72 6.01
C ALA A 324 -6.86 11.43 5.33
N GLY A 325 -8.16 11.35 4.97
CA GLY A 325 -8.72 10.24 4.20
C GLY A 325 -8.08 10.11 2.81
N GLY A 326 -7.84 11.23 2.11
CA GLY A 326 -7.08 11.23 0.86
C GLY A 326 -5.63 10.77 1.05
N LEU A 327 -4.95 11.25 2.09
CA LEU A 327 -3.55 10.88 2.40
C LEU A 327 -3.40 9.40 2.82
N ALA A 328 -4.48 8.72 3.17
CA ALA A 328 -4.45 7.30 3.49
C ALA A 328 -3.89 6.44 2.32
N CYS A 329 -4.04 6.90 1.07
CA CYS A 329 -3.46 6.21 -0.09
C CYS A 329 -1.92 6.19 -0.07
N MET A 330 -1.26 7.19 0.55
CA MET A 330 0.19 7.21 0.73
C MET A 330 0.68 6.31 1.87
N LEU A 331 -0.17 6.02 2.86
CA LEU A 331 0.23 5.36 4.09
C LEU A 331 -0.01 3.84 4.04
N GLY A 332 -1.17 3.43 3.53
CA GLY A 332 -1.59 2.04 3.54
C GLY A 332 -1.88 1.49 4.95
N TYR A 333 -2.50 0.31 5.01
CA TYR A 333 -2.71 -0.42 6.26
C TYR A 333 -1.41 -1.17 6.66
N PRO A 334 -1.03 -1.25 7.95
CA PRO A 334 -1.74 -0.79 9.16
C PRO A 334 -1.42 0.64 9.61
N VAL A 335 -0.60 1.39 8.87
CA VAL A 335 -0.12 2.72 9.28
C VAL A 335 -1.28 3.71 9.42
N THR A 336 -2.28 3.65 8.53
CA THR A 336 -3.49 4.48 8.61
C THR A 336 -4.21 4.36 9.95
N TYR A 337 -4.36 3.13 10.47
CA TYR A 337 -4.97 2.90 11.78
C TYR A 337 -4.15 3.54 12.91
N ALA A 338 -2.83 3.34 12.90
CA ALA A 338 -1.93 3.91 13.90
C ALA A 338 -1.95 5.44 13.90
N VAL A 339 -2.04 6.05 12.71
CA VAL A 339 -2.13 7.51 12.54
C VAL A 339 -3.47 8.04 13.02
N ALA A 340 -4.58 7.33 12.74
CA ALA A 340 -5.91 7.72 13.23
C ALA A 340 -5.95 7.70 14.75
N MET A 341 -5.50 6.62 15.38
CA MET A 341 -5.42 6.50 16.84
C MET A 341 -4.49 7.56 17.45
N GLY A 342 -3.31 7.76 16.88
CA GLY A 342 -2.34 8.75 17.33
C GLY A 342 -2.86 10.18 17.20
N GLY A 343 -3.59 10.49 16.13
CA GLY A 343 -4.24 11.79 15.91
C GLY A 343 -5.33 12.08 16.95
N VAL A 344 -6.18 11.09 17.24
CA VAL A 344 -7.24 11.20 18.24
C VAL A 344 -6.64 11.35 19.65
N ASN A 345 -5.68 10.48 20.03
CA ASN A 345 -4.99 10.58 21.31
C ASN A 345 -4.28 11.93 21.50
N GLY A 346 -3.61 12.41 20.46
CA GLY A 346 -2.92 13.70 20.49
C GLY A 346 -3.87 14.90 20.59
N ALA A 347 -5.12 14.75 20.18
CA ALA A 347 -6.15 15.78 20.32
C ALA A 347 -6.89 15.70 21.67
N ALA A 348 -7.01 14.49 22.22
CA ALA A 348 -7.67 14.25 23.50
C ALA A 348 -6.91 14.86 24.70
N GLY A 349 -5.57 15.02 24.57
CA GLY A 349 -4.74 15.42 25.69
C GLY A 349 -4.75 14.40 26.84
N ASP A 350 -4.11 14.74 27.95
CA ASP A 350 -4.07 13.83 29.10
C ASP A 350 -5.42 13.78 29.83
N GLY A 351 -6.28 12.84 29.43
CA GLY A 351 -7.49 12.47 30.19
C GLY A 351 -8.77 13.26 29.90
N SER A 352 -8.84 14.01 28.81
CA SER A 352 -10.04 14.79 28.45
C SER A 352 -11.24 13.94 27.98
N ILE A 353 -10.98 12.73 27.47
CA ILE A 353 -11.99 11.75 27.04
C ILE A 353 -11.58 10.33 27.46
N SER A 354 -12.56 9.44 27.63
CA SER A 354 -12.32 8.05 28.04
C SER A 354 -11.70 7.22 26.91
N GLU A 355 -11.01 6.11 27.25
CA GLU A 355 -10.43 5.19 26.26
C GLU A 355 -11.48 4.65 25.28
N THR A 356 -12.69 4.40 25.74
CA THR A 356 -13.81 3.97 24.89
C THR A 356 -14.25 5.04 23.89
N GLU A 357 -14.24 6.30 24.31
CA GLU A 357 -14.55 7.44 23.42
C GLU A 357 -13.42 7.66 22.39
N VAL A 358 -12.15 7.48 22.80
CA VAL A 358 -11.00 7.49 21.89
C VAL A 358 -11.15 6.41 20.81
N GLN A 359 -11.48 5.17 21.22
CA GLN A 359 -11.67 4.07 20.29
C GLN A 359 -12.84 4.32 19.33
N ASN A 360 -13.96 4.84 19.85
CA ASN A 360 -15.12 5.17 19.01
C ASN A 360 -14.81 6.27 17.99
N LEU A 361 -14.10 7.32 18.40
CA LEU A 361 -13.71 8.40 17.50
C LEU A 361 -12.67 7.93 16.46
N THR A 362 -11.75 7.06 16.87
CA THR A 362 -10.78 6.43 15.95
C THR A 362 -11.51 5.61 14.89
N ASN A 363 -12.51 4.82 15.28
CA ASN A 363 -13.32 4.03 14.36
C ASN A 363 -14.19 4.88 13.42
N GLN A 364 -14.53 6.11 13.79
CA GLN A 364 -15.23 7.06 12.90
C GLN A 364 -14.29 7.70 11.88
N PHE A 365 -12.98 7.71 12.13
CA PHE A 365 -11.96 8.30 11.28
C PHE A 365 -11.30 7.29 10.33
N LEU A 366 -11.62 6.01 10.50
CA LEU A 366 -11.19 4.91 9.63
C LEU A 366 -12.24 4.58 8.58
#